data_70f3e3930b468728db361823a8330ffb
#
_entry.id   70f3e3930b468728db361823a8330ffb
#
_cell.length_a   1.000
_cell.length_b   1.000
_cell.length_c   1.000
_cell.angle_alpha   90.00
_cell.angle_beta   90.00
_cell.angle_gamma   90.00
#
_symmetry.space_group_name_H-M   'P 1'
#
loop_
_entity.id
_entity.type
_entity.pdbx_description
1 polymer ?
#
loop_
_entity_poly.entity_id
_entity_poly.type
_entity_poly.pdbx_seq_one_letter_code
_entity_poly.pdbx_strand_id
1 'polypeptide(L)'
;MSGAALRPPPLWENVNPSGVRAVYVERRRLLGLLRHADRRWLAALVASLVVVVAVGPITVAATRGLVDAMLSRSGEFVRLAVAVALLMFVRQFAEIAGSTLRASIARQVDGAVRAELRRIASRPPGMAHLEDPAFQDVALRAADQGVAWRDRSAGLAAVGQLSLTGRILSAAAMAVALGAYFPVLAAVLFLLSVTSRWIAVRQWMHLESVKDAAMPERRKVDYWAELAAGPEAAKEVRLFGLAGWVVERRAAAHLAWLADYWKLRRRVLRSQKTAAVLAVVCAGLALGVPGRAAFDGRISVGALASCLVAAWGIFAVAALGAEAHDIEYGKDPMRALAVLERVQVEPRRKLQPPPATIPTIRFEEVFFEYPGQPRPVLNGLDLTIRAGERLALVGVNGVGKTTLIKLLAGLYEPTGGRITVDGVDLRDLDPEAWRRRVTALFQDFVHYPLTLRDNITLAAPEVETDDAELDELIRRAGAGALLAGRPRGLDTSLWRTGTAGTDLSGGQWQKLAMVRTLHAVDKGRQVVLLDEPTAHLDVRAEAEFHQRILGSIPAASVVVISHRFSTVRAADRIVLLDGGRITEEGDHDSLMADGGTYARLFTLQASRFTARHPQRESPG
;
A
#
# COMPACT_ATOMS: atom_id res chain seq x y z
N MET A 1 6.00 -19.38 -6.22
CA MET A 1 6.61 -19.95 -4.97
C MET A 1 5.48 -20.34 -4.03
N SER A 2 5.41 -21.62 -3.65
CA SER A 2 4.28 -22.23 -2.93
C SER A 2 4.05 -21.55 -1.57
N GLY A 3 2.78 -21.42 -1.16
CA GLY A 3 2.34 -20.80 0.11
C GLY A 3 2.80 -21.50 1.41
N ALA A 4 3.82 -22.35 1.34
CA ALA A 4 4.40 -23.05 2.49
C ALA A 4 5.36 -22.18 3.33
N ALA A 5 5.83 -21.02 2.81
CA ALA A 5 6.85 -20.19 3.47
C ALA A 5 6.31 -19.24 4.55
N LEU A 6 5.00 -19.19 4.80
CA LEU A 6 4.37 -18.26 5.74
C LEU A 6 3.63 -18.95 6.92
N ARG A 7 3.79 -20.26 7.10
CA ARG A 7 3.30 -20.90 8.34
C ARG A 7 4.21 -20.47 9.49
N PRO A 8 3.66 -19.91 10.59
CA PRO A 8 4.47 -19.72 11.77
C PRO A 8 5.02 -21.08 12.21
N PRO A 9 6.29 -21.16 12.62
CA PRO A 9 6.89 -22.41 13.06
C PRO A 9 6.09 -23.01 14.20
N PRO A 10 5.97 -24.33 14.26
CA PRO A 10 5.25 -24.99 15.32
C PRO A 10 5.82 -24.61 16.69
N LEU A 11 4.99 -24.64 17.68
CA LEU A 11 5.16 -24.04 19.00
C LEU A 11 6.42 -24.49 19.78
N TRP A 12 7.00 -25.66 19.45
CA TRP A 12 8.23 -26.18 20.07
C TRP A 12 9.52 -25.67 19.38
N GLU A 13 9.47 -25.20 18.13
CA GLU A 13 10.66 -24.67 17.43
C GLU A 13 11.18 -23.40 18.08
N ASN A 14 10.33 -22.61 18.75
CA ASN A 14 10.73 -21.40 19.46
C ASN A 14 11.47 -21.66 20.79
N VAL A 15 11.52 -22.90 21.26
CA VAL A 15 12.25 -23.28 22.48
C VAL A 15 13.68 -23.74 22.15
N ASN A 16 13.97 -24.02 20.87
CA ASN A 16 15.32 -24.30 20.42
C ASN A 16 16.19 -23.01 20.38
N PRO A 17 17.51 -23.11 20.59
CA PRO A 17 18.43 -21.97 20.54
C PRO A 17 18.30 -21.14 19.25
N SER A 18 17.97 -21.80 18.11
CA SER A 18 17.71 -21.14 16.83
C SER A 18 16.44 -20.29 16.85
N GLY A 19 15.36 -20.75 17.48
CA GLY A 19 14.11 -20.01 17.64
C GLY A 19 14.27 -18.78 18.54
N VAL A 20 14.98 -18.93 19.66
CA VAL A 20 15.30 -17.82 20.57
C VAL A 20 16.13 -16.76 19.84
N ARG A 21 17.11 -17.17 19.05
CA ARG A 21 17.92 -16.28 18.23
C ARG A 21 17.08 -15.54 17.18
N ALA A 22 16.16 -16.21 16.54
CA ALA A 22 15.25 -15.61 15.54
C ALA A 22 14.37 -14.53 16.19
N VAL A 23 13.77 -14.81 17.35
CA VAL A 23 12.96 -13.84 18.12
C VAL A 23 13.82 -12.64 18.55
N TYR A 24 15.05 -12.87 19.00
CA TYR A 24 15.96 -11.80 19.39
C TYR A 24 16.31 -10.90 18.20
N VAL A 25 16.65 -11.47 17.04
CA VAL A 25 16.97 -10.72 15.82
C VAL A 25 15.77 -9.89 15.36
N GLU A 26 14.57 -10.47 15.40
CA GLU A 26 13.34 -9.78 15.03
C GLU A 26 13.04 -8.59 15.96
N ARG A 27 13.15 -8.80 17.27
CA ARG A 27 12.98 -7.73 18.27
C ARG A 27 14.01 -6.62 18.12
N ARG A 28 15.28 -6.98 17.84
CA ARG A 28 16.33 -6.00 17.56
C ARG A 28 16.04 -5.18 16.31
N ARG A 29 15.49 -5.80 15.26
CA ARG A 29 15.06 -5.09 14.05
C ARG A 29 13.92 -4.11 14.33
N LEU A 30 12.91 -4.52 15.12
CA LEU A 30 11.83 -3.61 15.55
C LEU A 30 12.37 -2.40 16.29
N LEU A 31 13.26 -2.60 17.28
CA LEU A 31 13.89 -1.49 17.99
C LEU A 31 14.75 -0.62 17.06
N GLY A 32 15.37 -1.21 16.04
CA GLY A 32 16.12 -0.48 15.02
C GLY A 32 15.27 0.51 14.22
N LEU A 33 13.96 0.30 14.10
CA LEU A 33 13.05 1.24 13.44
C LEU A 33 12.92 2.56 14.20
N LEU A 34 13.15 2.57 15.51
CA LEU A 34 13.11 3.79 16.35
C LEU A 34 14.17 4.83 15.95
N ARG A 35 15.17 4.46 15.13
CA ARG A 35 16.13 5.42 14.53
C ARG A 35 15.47 6.48 13.65
N HIS A 36 14.26 6.19 13.13
CA HIS A 36 13.48 7.10 12.29
C HIS A 36 12.61 8.08 13.12
N ALA A 37 12.56 7.89 14.43
CA ALA A 37 11.87 8.79 15.34
C ALA A 37 12.74 9.98 15.74
N ASP A 38 12.11 11.11 16.04
CA ASP A 38 12.78 12.25 16.63
C ASP A 38 13.39 11.87 18.00
N ARG A 39 14.69 12.13 18.15
CA ARG A 39 15.45 11.79 19.36
C ARG A 39 14.89 12.42 20.63
N ARG A 40 14.32 13.63 20.54
CA ARG A 40 13.74 14.34 21.68
C ARG A 40 12.48 13.64 22.19
N TRP A 41 11.60 13.24 21.26
CA TRP A 41 10.37 12.50 21.59
C TRP A 41 10.69 11.11 22.13
N LEU A 42 11.67 10.44 21.54
CA LEU A 42 12.13 9.13 22.04
C LEU A 42 12.71 9.25 23.45
N ALA A 43 13.56 10.25 23.71
CA ALA A 43 14.12 10.52 25.04
C ALA A 43 13.02 10.82 26.07
N ALA A 44 12.02 11.62 25.69
CA ALA A 44 10.86 11.91 26.55
C ALA A 44 10.04 10.64 26.87
N LEU A 45 9.83 9.75 25.88
CA LEU A 45 9.16 8.48 26.11
C LEU A 45 9.97 7.58 27.06
N VAL A 46 11.28 7.45 26.85
CA VAL A 46 12.15 6.68 27.76
C VAL A 46 12.11 7.27 29.16
N ALA A 47 12.18 8.60 29.31
CA ALA A 47 12.06 9.26 30.59
C ALA A 47 10.73 8.96 31.29
N SER A 48 9.60 9.01 30.56
CA SER A 48 8.28 8.65 31.10
C SER A 48 8.22 7.20 31.59
N LEU A 49 8.83 6.26 30.84
CA LEU A 49 8.92 4.85 31.25
C LEU A 49 9.80 4.67 32.50
N VAL A 50 10.93 5.38 32.58
CA VAL A 50 11.80 5.37 33.78
C VAL A 50 11.06 5.89 34.99
N VAL A 51 10.30 6.97 34.87
CA VAL A 51 9.45 7.52 35.95
C VAL A 51 8.44 6.47 36.41
N VAL A 52 7.73 5.82 35.49
CA VAL A 52 6.73 4.77 35.84
C VAL A 52 7.39 3.61 36.59
N VAL A 53 8.59 3.17 36.14
CA VAL A 53 9.34 2.09 36.78
C VAL A 53 9.81 2.48 38.19
N ALA A 54 10.33 3.69 38.36
CA ALA A 54 10.91 4.16 39.61
C ALA A 54 9.84 4.48 40.68
N VAL A 55 8.73 5.10 40.26
CA VAL A 55 7.66 5.52 41.17
C VAL A 55 6.98 4.32 41.87
N GLY A 56 6.92 3.16 41.22
CA GLY A 56 6.30 1.96 41.79
C GLY A 56 6.86 1.56 43.17
N PRO A 57 8.15 1.20 43.27
CA PRO A 57 8.80 0.84 44.54
C PRO A 57 8.76 1.96 45.59
N ILE A 58 8.88 3.21 45.16
CA ILE A 58 8.76 4.38 46.06
C ILE A 58 7.36 4.45 46.65
N THR A 59 6.32 4.21 45.87
CA THR A 59 4.94 4.15 46.33
C THR A 59 4.74 3.01 47.34
N VAL A 60 5.33 1.84 47.13
CA VAL A 60 5.31 0.72 48.07
C VAL A 60 5.88 1.15 49.42
N ALA A 61 7.06 1.79 49.44
CA ALA A 61 7.69 2.28 50.68
C ALA A 61 6.86 3.37 51.37
N ALA A 62 6.32 4.33 50.61
CA ALA A 62 5.48 5.41 51.11
C ALA A 62 4.14 4.88 51.69
N THR A 63 3.55 3.83 51.08
CA THR A 63 2.32 3.19 51.57
C THR A 63 2.53 2.57 52.96
N ARG A 64 3.68 1.94 53.20
CA ARG A 64 4.01 1.43 54.54
C ARG A 64 4.00 2.56 55.57
N GLY A 65 4.78 3.62 55.31
CA GLY A 65 4.85 4.75 56.24
C GLY A 65 3.49 5.40 56.48
N LEU A 66 2.67 5.56 55.47
CA LEU A 66 1.33 6.12 55.56
C LEU A 66 0.41 5.30 56.49
N VAL A 67 0.38 3.97 56.31
CA VAL A 67 -0.48 3.09 57.11
C VAL A 67 0.02 3.02 58.55
N ASP A 68 1.34 2.93 58.78
CA ASP A 68 1.93 2.88 60.11
C ASP A 68 1.71 4.23 60.84
N ALA A 69 1.81 5.40 60.15
CA ALA A 69 1.52 6.72 60.68
C ALA A 69 0.04 6.90 61.01
N MET A 70 -0.86 6.33 60.20
CA MET A 70 -2.31 6.35 60.46
C MET A 70 -2.67 5.59 61.75
N LEU A 71 -2.10 4.40 61.92
CA LEU A 71 -2.37 3.55 63.08
C LEU A 71 -1.79 4.13 64.36
N SER A 72 -0.59 4.74 64.29
CA SER A 72 0.07 5.39 65.43
C SER A 72 -0.45 6.82 65.73
N ARG A 73 -1.43 7.31 64.95
CA ARG A 73 -1.94 8.68 65.02
C ARG A 73 -0.84 9.75 65.00
N SER A 74 0.23 9.51 64.27
CA SER A 74 1.37 10.43 64.22
C SER A 74 1.03 11.66 63.35
N GLY A 75 1.62 12.83 63.71
CA GLY A 75 1.48 14.07 62.93
C GLY A 75 2.06 14.00 61.51
N GLU A 76 2.72 12.89 61.15
CA GLU A 76 3.30 12.69 59.83
C GLU A 76 2.32 12.16 58.78
N PHE A 77 1.14 11.73 59.22
CA PHE A 77 0.10 11.14 58.37
C PHE A 77 -0.22 12.03 57.15
N VAL A 78 -0.48 13.34 57.39
CA VAL A 78 -0.86 14.27 56.31
C VAL A 78 0.27 14.42 55.29
N ARG A 79 1.52 14.52 55.75
CA ARG A 79 2.70 14.64 54.86
C ARG A 79 2.84 13.40 53.97
N LEU A 80 2.69 12.22 54.55
CA LEU A 80 2.81 10.95 53.81
C LEU A 80 1.62 10.73 52.89
N ALA A 81 0.42 11.13 53.26
CA ALA A 81 -0.75 11.08 52.38
C ALA A 81 -0.58 11.98 51.16
N VAL A 82 -0.10 13.21 51.35
CA VAL A 82 0.22 14.13 50.24
C VAL A 82 1.33 13.55 49.34
N ALA A 83 2.39 12.94 49.95
CA ALA A 83 3.44 12.32 49.20
C ALA A 83 2.94 11.15 48.34
N VAL A 84 2.09 10.26 48.86
CA VAL A 84 1.49 9.15 48.09
C VAL A 84 0.60 9.68 46.96
N ALA A 85 -0.23 10.70 47.25
CA ALA A 85 -1.08 11.34 46.26
C ALA A 85 -0.23 11.95 45.10
N LEU A 86 0.87 12.64 45.44
CA LEU A 86 1.78 13.22 44.46
C LEU A 86 2.45 12.14 43.63
N LEU A 87 2.91 11.05 44.23
CA LEU A 87 3.52 9.91 43.50
C LEU A 87 2.51 9.28 42.52
N MET A 88 1.25 9.09 42.96
CA MET A 88 0.19 8.60 42.07
C MET A 88 -0.09 9.57 40.92
N PHE A 89 -0.12 10.88 41.20
CA PHE A 89 -0.30 11.90 40.17
C PHE A 89 0.86 11.90 39.16
N VAL A 90 2.12 11.88 39.63
CA VAL A 90 3.32 11.82 38.76
C VAL A 90 3.29 10.58 37.88
N ARG A 91 2.95 9.42 38.44
CA ARG A 91 2.82 8.18 37.69
C ARG A 91 1.74 8.28 36.61
N GLN A 92 0.52 8.77 36.99
CA GLN A 92 -0.59 8.92 36.07
C GLN A 92 -0.28 9.89 34.93
N PHE A 93 0.36 11.02 35.27
CA PHE A 93 0.83 11.98 34.27
C PHE A 93 1.85 11.36 33.31
N ALA A 94 2.84 10.62 33.83
CA ALA A 94 3.82 9.91 32.99
C ALA A 94 3.17 8.87 32.07
N GLU A 95 2.15 8.13 32.54
CA GLU A 95 1.42 7.15 31.73
C GLU A 95 0.62 7.83 30.60
N ILE A 96 -0.06 8.95 30.88
CA ILE A 96 -0.83 9.74 29.90
C ILE A 96 0.11 10.37 28.87
N ALA A 97 1.16 11.07 29.32
CA ALA A 97 2.17 11.65 28.45
C ALA A 97 2.83 10.57 27.57
N GLY A 98 3.19 9.44 28.19
CA GLY A 98 3.76 8.30 27.49
C GLY A 98 2.84 7.74 26.39
N SER A 99 1.51 7.74 26.60
CA SER A 99 0.55 7.27 25.58
C SER A 99 0.54 8.15 24.33
N THR A 100 0.58 9.48 24.52
CA THR A 100 0.63 10.47 23.43
C THR A 100 1.96 10.39 22.68
N LEU A 101 3.08 10.26 23.42
CA LEU A 101 4.41 10.10 22.84
C LEU A 101 4.51 8.83 21.99
N ARG A 102 3.96 7.71 22.49
CA ARG A 102 3.90 6.44 21.74
C ARG A 102 3.20 6.61 20.40
N ALA A 103 2.01 7.23 20.39
CA ALA A 103 1.25 7.43 19.16
C ALA A 103 1.99 8.34 18.15
N SER A 104 2.67 9.37 18.64
CA SER A 104 3.44 10.29 17.78
C SER A 104 4.67 9.63 17.18
N ILE A 105 5.44 8.89 17.97
CA ILE A 105 6.62 8.14 17.52
C ILE A 105 6.21 7.05 16.52
N ALA A 106 5.13 6.32 16.80
CA ALA A 106 4.63 5.29 15.89
C ALA A 106 4.31 5.87 14.51
N ARG A 107 3.62 7.02 14.44
CA ARG A 107 3.32 7.70 13.16
C ARG A 107 4.58 8.13 12.40
N GLN A 108 5.62 8.59 13.09
CA GLN A 108 6.89 8.95 12.44
C GLN A 108 7.56 7.72 11.81
N VAL A 109 7.62 6.62 12.55
CA VAL A 109 8.18 5.35 12.06
C VAL A 109 7.38 4.81 10.89
N ASP A 110 6.05 4.80 10.98
CA ASP A 110 5.17 4.33 9.90
C ASP A 110 5.30 5.19 8.65
N GLY A 111 5.44 6.50 8.82
CA GLY A 111 5.73 7.42 7.72
C GLY A 111 7.02 7.07 6.98
N ALA A 112 8.08 6.76 7.73
CA ALA A 112 9.37 6.35 7.16
C ALA A 112 9.28 4.98 6.45
N VAL A 113 8.58 4.00 7.04
CA VAL A 113 8.36 2.68 6.43
C VAL A 113 7.57 2.80 5.11
N ARG A 114 6.51 3.61 5.10
CA ARG A 114 5.73 3.86 3.88
C ARG A 114 6.51 4.63 2.81
N ALA A 115 7.38 5.56 3.22
CA ALA A 115 8.28 6.26 2.28
C ALA A 115 9.27 5.28 1.65
N GLU A 116 9.85 4.37 2.44
CA GLU A 116 10.76 3.33 1.95
C GLU A 116 10.05 2.35 1.02
N LEU A 117 8.81 1.94 1.35
CA LEU A 117 8.00 1.09 0.48
C LEU A 117 7.77 1.76 -0.89
N ARG A 118 7.37 3.05 -0.89
CA ARG A 118 7.19 3.80 -2.13
C ARG A 118 8.48 3.87 -2.94
N ARG A 119 9.62 4.11 -2.26
CA ARG A 119 10.93 4.11 -2.90
C ARG A 119 11.27 2.77 -3.55
N ILE A 120 10.98 1.64 -2.87
CA ILE A 120 11.20 0.30 -3.41
C ILE A 120 10.29 0.04 -4.60
N ALA A 121 9.01 0.38 -4.51
CA ALA A 121 8.05 0.20 -5.59
C ALA A 121 8.38 1.03 -6.85
N SER A 122 8.98 2.23 -6.66
CA SER A 122 9.37 3.11 -7.76
C SER A 122 10.80 2.86 -8.27
N ARG A 123 11.60 2.01 -7.60
CA ARG A 123 13.02 1.80 -7.93
C ARG A 123 13.25 1.04 -9.24
N PRO A 124 12.51 -0.04 -9.55
CA PRO A 124 12.63 -0.69 -10.84
C PRO A 124 12.10 0.23 -11.94
N PRO A 125 12.84 0.39 -13.04
CA PRO A 125 12.40 1.27 -14.12
C PRO A 125 11.20 0.73 -14.90
N GLY A 126 10.95 -0.59 -14.89
CA GLY A 126 9.78 -1.21 -15.49
C GLY A 126 8.59 -1.32 -14.52
N MET A 127 7.44 -1.76 -15.02
CA MET A 127 6.22 -1.94 -14.22
C MET A 127 5.85 -3.42 -13.99
N ALA A 128 6.60 -4.37 -14.54
CA ALA A 128 6.29 -5.81 -14.46
C ALA A 128 6.11 -6.30 -13.01
N HIS A 129 6.93 -5.80 -12.07
CA HIS A 129 6.82 -6.14 -10.65
C HIS A 129 5.53 -5.62 -10.00
N LEU A 130 4.97 -4.48 -10.48
CA LEU A 130 3.73 -3.91 -9.95
C LEU A 130 2.50 -4.73 -10.39
N GLU A 131 2.58 -5.44 -11.49
CA GLU A 131 1.52 -6.33 -11.99
C GLU A 131 1.64 -7.77 -11.45
N ASP A 132 2.77 -8.13 -10.81
CA ASP A 132 2.96 -9.43 -10.16
C ASP A 132 2.08 -9.54 -8.88
N PRO A 133 1.10 -10.46 -8.85
CA PRO A 133 0.25 -10.65 -7.67
C PRO A 133 1.04 -10.95 -6.39
N ALA A 134 2.19 -11.62 -6.50
CA ALA A 134 3.05 -11.91 -5.36
C ALA A 134 3.69 -10.63 -4.79
N PHE A 135 4.14 -9.73 -5.66
CA PHE A 135 4.65 -8.42 -5.24
C PHE A 135 3.53 -7.56 -4.63
N GLN A 136 2.36 -7.52 -5.27
CA GLN A 136 1.21 -6.76 -4.76
C GLN A 136 0.77 -7.23 -3.38
N ASP A 137 0.68 -8.54 -3.16
CA ASP A 137 0.34 -9.12 -1.86
C ASP A 137 1.35 -8.72 -0.76
N VAL A 138 2.64 -8.71 -1.10
CA VAL A 138 3.70 -8.32 -0.16
C VAL A 138 3.70 -6.80 0.07
N ALA A 139 3.50 -6.00 -0.99
CA ALA A 139 3.42 -4.54 -0.91
C ALA A 139 2.23 -4.07 -0.07
N LEU A 140 1.05 -4.68 -0.24
CA LEU A 140 -0.15 -4.41 0.58
C LEU A 140 0.09 -4.71 2.06
N ARG A 141 0.80 -5.80 2.38
CA ARG A 141 1.18 -6.14 3.75
C ARG A 141 2.19 -5.15 4.33
N ALA A 142 3.16 -4.71 3.51
CA ALA A 142 4.16 -3.73 3.92
C ALA A 142 3.57 -2.31 4.09
N ALA A 143 2.54 -1.97 3.30
CA ALA A 143 1.85 -0.68 3.36
C ALA A 143 0.96 -0.51 4.58
N ASP A 144 0.79 -1.55 5.42
CA ASP A 144 -0.08 -1.53 6.60
C ASP A 144 -1.55 -1.21 6.27
N GLN A 145 -1.99 -1.54 5.07
CA GLN A 145 -3.41 -1.51 4.77
C GLN A 145 -4.09 -2.67 5.48
N GLY A 146 -4.37 -2.43 6.76
CA GLY A 146 -4.93 -3.39 7.66
C GLY A 146 -6.28 -3.87 7.18
N VAL A 147 -6.40 -5.16 7.13
CA VAL A 147 -7.62 -5.89 6.77
C VAL A 147 -8.55 -5.97 7.99
N ALA A 148 -8.26 -5.28 9.10
CA ALA A 148 -9.05 -5.27 10.33
C ALA A 148 -9.18 -3.85 10.88
N TRP A 149 -10.11 -3.67 11.80
CA TRP A 149 -10.34 -2.47 12.58
C TRP A 149 -9.12 -1.94 13.36
N ARG A 150 -7.98 -2.64 13.32
CA ARG A 150 -6.68 -2.22 13.85
C ARG A 150 -5.64 -2.26 12.74
N ASP A 151 -4.91 -1.16 12.58
CA ASP A 151 -3.80 -1.04 11.66
C ASP A 151 -2.63 -1.94 12.11
N ARG A 152 -2.00 -2.60 11.16
CA ARG A 152 -0.77 -3.35 11.38
C ARG A 152 0.41 -2.38 11.23
N SER A 153 0.77 -1.73 12.33
CA SER A 153 1.77 -0.66 12.34
C SER A 153 3.14 -1.16 12.81
N ALA A 154 4.15 -1.03 11.97
CA ALA A 154 5.54 -1.29 12.35
C ALA A 154 6.01 -0.32 13.43
N GLY A 155 5.52 0.93 13.41
CA GLY A 155 5.79 1.93 14.43
C GLY A 155 5.21 1.57 15.78
N LEU A 156 3.94 1.14 15.83
CA LEU A 156 3.31 0.65 17.08
C LEU A 156 4.06 -0.57 17.62
N ALA A 157 4.51 -1.48 16.75
CA ALA A 157 5.31 -2.63 17.19
C ALA A 157 6.64 -2.23 17.82
N ALA A 158 7.35 -1.28 17.22
CA ALA A 158 8.64 -0.79 17.72
C ALA A 158 8.47 -0.13 19.12
N VAL A 159 7.45 0.72 19.25
CA VAL A 159 7.12 1.39 20.53
C VAL A 159 6.53 0.39 21.53
N GLY A 160 5.72 -0.56 21.07
CA GLY A 160 5.17 -1.65 21.88
C GLY A 160 6.28 -2.49 22.52
N GLN A 161 7.37 -2.77 21.77
CA GLN A 161 8.53 -3.49 22.30
C GLN A 161 9.22 -2.70 23.43
N LEU A 162 9.34 -1.38 23.30
CA LEU A 162 9.89 -0.52 24.35
C LEU A 162 8.97 -0.50 25.58
N SER A 163 7.65 -0.41 25.35
CA SER A 163 6.63 -0.42 26.43
C SER A 163 6.61 -1.76 27.18
N LEU A 164 6.77 -2.88 26.45
CA LEU A 164 6.89 -4.21 27.07
C LEU A 164 8.14 -4.30 27.97
N THR A 165 9.25 -3.78 27.51
CA THR A 165 10.49 -3.72 28.31
C THR A 165 10.27 -2.92 29.59
N GLY A 166 9.65 -1.73 29.52
CA GLY A 166 9.28 -0.92 30.68
C GLY A 166 8.36 -1.67 31.64
N ARG A 167 7.34 -2.40 31.14
CA ARG A 167 6.43 -3.19 31.96
C ARG A 167 7.14 -4.33 32.70
N ILE A 168 8.05 -5.04 32.04
CA ILE A 168 8.84 -6.10 32.68
C ILE A 168 9.77 -5.52 33.75
N LEU A 169 10.42 -4.40 33.46
CA LEU A 169 11.27 -3.70 34.44
C LEU A 169 10.47 -3.21 35.64
N SER A 170 9.27 -2.66 35.42
CA SER A 170 8.39 -2.24 36.51
C SER A 170 7.99 -3.41 37.41
N ALA A 171 7.58 -4.55 36.81
CA ALA A 171 7.25 -5.74 37.59
C ALA A 171 8.47 -6.31 38.35
N ALA A 172 9.66 -6.28 37.75
CA ALA A 172 10.89 -6.69 38.40
C ALA A 172 11.23 -5.77 39.60
N ALA A 173 11.08 -4.45 39.45
CA ALA A 173 11.28 -3.50 40.52
C ALA A 173 10.29 -3.71 41.70
N MET A 174 9.02 -4.05 41.37
CA MET A 174 8.04 -4.42 42.39
C MET A 174 8.37 -5.78 43.06
N ALA A 175 8.92 -6.73 42.31
CA ALA A 175 9.38 -8.00 42.87
C ALA A 175 10.57 -7.79 43.84
N VAL A 176 11.49 -6.86 43.51
CA VAL A 176 12.58 -6.48 44.44
C VAL A 176 12.01 -5.85 45.71
N ALA A 177 11.00 -4.97 45.60
CA ALA A 177 10.37 -4.35 46.75
C ALA A 177 9.66 -5.37 47.65
N LEU A 178 8.96 -6.37 47.08
CA LEU A 178 8.35 -7.47 47.84
C LEU A 178 9.43 -8.40 48.41
N GLY A 179 10.53 -8.61 47.67
CA GLY A 179 11.65 -9.47 48.06
C GLY A 179 12.38 -9.00 49.33
N ALA A 180 12.30 -7.70 49.66
CA ALA A 180 12.81 -7.17 50.92
C ALA A 180 12.10 -7.79 52.17
N TYR A 181 10.87 -8.34 52.00
CA TYR A 181 10.13 -9.01 53.05
C TYR A 181 10.05 -10.54 52.80
N PHE A 182 9.77 -10.94 51.58
CA PHE A 182 9.53 -12.36 51.19
C PHE A 182 10.21 -12.69 49.86
N PRO A 183 11.55 -12.95 49.84
CA PRO A 183 12.30 -13.14 48.60
C PRO A 183 11.81 -14.33 47.77
N VAL A 184 11.48 -15.45 48.38
CA VAL A 184 10.97 -16.64 47.68
C VAL A 184 9.60 -16.35 47.08
N LEU A 185 8.69 -15.70 47.82
CA LEU A 185 7.36 -15.35 47.33
C LEU A 185 7.46 -14.40 46.12
N ALA A 186 8.34 -13.39 46.21
CA ALA A 186 8.55 -12.42 45.12
C ALA A 186 9.02 -13.11 43.83
N ALA A 187 9.99 -14.02 43.95
CA ALA A 187 10.50 -14.79 42.80
C ALA A 187 9.41 -15.70 42.21
N VAL A 188 8.65 -16.41 43.05
CA VAL A 188 7.54 -17.28 42.61
C VAL A 188 6.45 -16.47 41.91
N LEU A 189 5.98 -15.37 42.48
CA LEU A 189 4.93 -14.54 41.87
C LEU A 189 5.40 -13.91 40.55
N PHE A 190 6.64 -13.45 40.48
CA PHE A 190 7.19 -12.91 39.24
C PHE A 190 7.26 -13.97 38.14
N LEU A 191 7.80 -15.15 38.45
CA LEU A 191 7.90 -16.26 37.49
C LEU A 191 6.53 -16.72 37.01
N LEU A 192 5.57 -16.90 37.91
CA LEU A 192 4.21 -17.29 37.57
C LEU A 192 3.50 -16.23 36.73
N SER A 193 3.71 -14.94 37.01
CA SER A 193 3.14 -13.84 36.22
C SER A 193 3.71 -13.78 34.80
N VAL A 194 5.03 -13.96 34.65
CA VAL A 194 5.68 -14.02 33.33
C VAL A 194 5.22 -15.26 32.54
N THR A 195 5.10 -16.41 33.23
CA THR A 195 4.59 -17.66 32.62
C THR A 195 3.14 -17.52 32.17
N SER A 196 2.28 -16.92 33.00
CA SER A 196 0.88 -16.64 32.65
C SER A 196 0.78 -15.76 31.42
N ARG A 197 1.58 -14.68 31.35
CA ARG A 197 1.69 -13.82 30.16
C ARG A 197 2.12 -14.63 28.93
N TRP A 198 3.15 -15.44 29.06
CA TRP A 198 3.66 -16.24 27.94
C TRP A 198 2.59 -17.19 27.39
N ILE A 199 1.84 -17.89 28.27
CA ILE A 199 0.71 -18.72 27.88
C ILE A 199 -0.36 -17.91 27.15
N ALA A 200 -0.75 -16.78 27.68
CA ALA A 200 -1.78 -15.93 27.12
C ALA A 200 -1.40 -15.37 25.73
N VAL A 201 -0.17 -14.86 25.57
CA VAL A 201 0.36 -14.40 24.27
C VAL A 201 0.34 -15.55 23.25
N ARG A 202 0.77 -16.74 23.66
CA ARG A 202 0.85 -17.92 22.80
C ARG A 202 -0.55 -18.38 22.31
N GLN A 203 -1.53 -18.43 23.19
CA GLN A 203 -2.91 -18.79 22.85
C GLN A 203 -3.49 -17.76 21.88
N TRP A 204 -3.23 -16.49 22.12
CA TRP A 204 -3.69 -15.41 21.26
C TRP A 204 -3.04 -15.46 19.87
N MET A 205 -1.73 -15.67 19.76
CA MET A 205 -1.03 -15.83 18.49
C MET A 205 -1.57 -16.98 17.65
N HIS A 206 -1.88 -18.11 18.30
CA HIS A 206 -2.49 -19.25 17.60
C HIS A 206 -3.89 -18.91 17.06
N LEU A 207 -4.66 -18.12 17.78
CA LEU A 207 -5.97 -17.66 17.34
C LEU A 207 -5.86 -16.75 16.10
N GLU A 208 -4.88 -15.84 16.08
CA GLU A 208 -4.64 -14.94 14.95
C GLU A 208 -4.08 -15.67 13.71
N SER A 209 -3.22 -16.67 13.91
CA SER A 209 -2.69 -17.46 12.78
C SER A 209 -3.79 -18.18 11.97
N VAL A 210 -4.84 -18.65 12.64
CA VAL A 210 -6.01 -19.27 11.97
C VAL A 210 -6.80 -18.22 11.20
N LYS A 211 -6.94 -17.02 11.73
CA LYS A 211 -7.61 -15.91 11.06
C LYS A 211 -6.84 -15.44 9.83
N ASP A 212 -5.51 -15.39 9.92
CA ASP A 212 -4.66 -15.02 8.78
C ASP A 212 -4.68 -16.11 7.69
N ALA A 213 -4.74 -17.39 8.05
CA ALA A 213 -4.89 -18.49 7.09
C ALA A 213 -6.22 -18.41 6.29
N ALA A 214 -7.25 -17.79 6.87
CA ALA A 214 -8.56 -17.61 6.24
C ALA A 214 -8.68 -16.28 5.43
N MET A 215 -7.57 -15.62 5.09
CA MET A 215 -7.56 -14.38 4.32
C MET A 215 -8.22 -14.45 2.94
N PRO A 216 -8.10 -15.55 2.15
CA PRO A 216 -8.82 -15.66 0.88
C PRO A 216 -10.34 -15.54 1.04
N GLU A 217 -10.90 -16.14 2.08
CA GLU A 217 -12.34 -16.05 2.36
C GLU A 217 -12.75 -14.63 2.80
N ARG A 218 -11.87 -13.95 3.51
CA ARG A 218 -12.10 -12.57 3.89
C ARG A 218 -12.16 -11.63 2.68
N ARG A 219 -11.27 -11.80 1.66
CA ARG A 219 -11.35 -11.01 0.41
C ARG A 219 -12.74 -11.06 -0.22
N LYS A 220 -13.42 -12.22 -0.13
CA LYS A 220 -14.81 -12.35 -0.61
C LYS A 220 -15.77 -11.48 0.22
N VAL A 221 -15.57 -11.40 1.54
CA VAL A 221 -16.39 -10.56 2.41
C VAL A 221 -16.20 -9.07 2.07
N ASP A 222 -14.96 -8.65 1.88
CA ASP A 222 -14.60 -7.26 1.55
C ASP A 222 -15.14 -6.89 0.16
N TYR A 223 -15.02 -7.78 -0.84
CA TYR A 223 -15.64 -7.61 -2.16
C TYR A 223 -17.15 -7.39 -2.10
N TRP A 224 -17.87 -8.23 -1.35
CA TRP A 224 -19.33 -8.05 -1.19
C TRP A 224 -19.68 -6.76 -0.43
N ALA A 225 -18.81 -6.32 0.50
CA ALA A 225 -19.02 -5.06 1.21
C ALA A 225 -18.84 -3.85 0.28
N GLU A 226 -17.84 -3.87 -0.58
CA GLU A 226 -17.56 -2.84 -1.56
C GLU A 226 -18.67 -2.77 -2.61
N LEU A 227 -19.12 -3.92 -3.11
CA LEU A 227 -20.25 -4.01 -4.04
C LEU A 227 -21.53 -3.42 -3.44
N ALA A 228 -21.78 -3.61 -2.14
CA ALA A 228 -22.96 -3.09 -1.46
C ALA A 228 -22.92 -1.57 -1.25
N ALA A 229 -21.73 -0.99 -1.00
CA ALA A 229 -21.56 0.40 -0.58
C ALA A 229 -20.90 1.30 -1.64
N GLY A 230 -20.19 0.71 -2.61
CA GLY A 230 -19.45 1.44 -3.64
C GLY A 230 -20.37 2.08 -4.70
N PRO A 231 -19.95 3.22 -5.25
CA PRO A 231 -20.74 3.91 -6.30
C PRO A 231 -20.73 3.18 -7.63
N GLU A 232 -19.73 2.37 -7.92
CA GLU A 232 -19.53 1.70 -9.21
C GLU A 232 -20.65 0.70 -9.50
N ALA A 233 -20.95 -0.19 -8.54
CA ALA A 233 -22.02 -1.18 -8.66
C ALA A 233 -23.41 -0.65 -8.30
N ALA A 234 -23.52 0.58 -7.79
CA ALA A 234 -24.77 1.12 -7.26
C ALA A 234 -25.92 1.15 -8.26
N LYS A 235 -25.61 1.36 -9.55
CA LYS A 235 -26.62 1.38 -10.63
C LYS A 235 -27.21 0.00 -10.85
N GLU A 236 -26.39 -1.02 -10.99
CA GLU A 236 -26.82 -2.39 -11.25
C GLU A 236 -27.49 -3.03 -10.03
N VAL A 237 -26.93 -2.83 -8.83
CA VAL A 237 -27.52 -3.32 -7.59
C VAL A 237 -28.95 -2.77 -7.40
N ARG A 238 -29.20 -1.49 -7.75
CA ARG A 238 -30.53 -0.90 -7.66
C ARG A 238 -31.42 -1.33 -8.81
N LEU A 239 -30.92 -1.30 -10.04
CA LEU A 239 -31.72 -1.65 -11.24
C LEU A 239 -32.21 -3.10 -11.19
N PHE A 240 -31.37 -4.02 -10.72
CA PHE A 240 -31.71 -5.43 -10.63
C PHE A 240 -32.33 -5.85 -9.28
N GLY A 241 -32.49 -4.90 -8.33
CA GLY A 241 -33.08 -5.19 -7.02
C GLY A 241 -32.20 -6.11 -6.15
N LEU A 242 -30.88 -6.10 -6.33
CA LEU A 242 -29.95 -7.06 -5.73
C LEU A 242 -29.56 -6.75 -4.28
N ALA A 243 -30.06 -5.68 -3.67
CA ALA A 243 -29.60 -5.24 -2.33
C ALA A 243 -29.70 -6.35 -1.26
N GLY A 244 -30.84 -7.04 -1.16
CA GLY A 244 -31.02 -8.16 -0.22
C GLY A 244 -30.07 -9.33 -0.52
N TRP A 245 -29.95 -9.70 -1.79
CA TRP A 245 -29.08 -10.79 -2.24
C TRP A 245 -27.59 -10.53 -1.92
N VAL A 246 -27.09 -9.30 -2.14
CA VAL A 246 -25.71 -8.92 -1.81
C VAL A 246 -25.45 -9.00 -0.31
N VAL A 247 -26.41 -8.53 0.51
CA VAL A 247 -26.30 -8.61 1.98
C VAL A 247 -26.26 -10.07 2.45
N GLU A 248 -27.11 -10.94 1.91
CA GLU A 248 -27.10 -12.37 2.24
C GLU A 248 -25.78 -13.05 1.83
N ARG A 249 -25.26 -12.75 0.64
CA ARG A 249 -23.97 -13.28 0.17
C ARG A 249 -22.82 -12.83 1.07
N ARG A 250 -22.81 -11.55 1.45
CA ARG A 250 -21.83 -11.02 2.40
C ARG A 250 -21.92 -11.72 3.75
N ALA A 251 -23.13 -11.90 4.29
CA ALA A 251 -23.35 -12.59 5.56
C ALA A 251 -22.85 -14.05 5.51
N ALA A 252 -23.18 -14.78 4.44
CA ALA A 252 -22.73 -16.16 4.25
C ALA A 252 -21.20 -16.25 4.15
N ALA A 253 -20.56 -15.38 3.37
CA ALA A 253 -19.11 -15.31 3.27
C ALA A 253 -18.45 -14.98 4.61
N HIS A 254 -19.04 -14.05 5.39
CA HIS A 254 -18.56 -13.67 6.71
C HIS A 254 -18.63 -14.83 7.72
N LEU A 255 -19.73 -15.57 7.73
CA LEU A 255 -19.87 -16.75 8.59
C LEU A 255 -18.89 -17.85 8.20
N ALA A 256 -18.70 -18.10 6.90
CA ALA A 256 -17.72 -19.06 6.41
C ALA A 256 -16.30 -18.70 6.84
N TRP A 257 -15.91 -17.42 6.68
CA TRP A 257 -14.61 -16.92 7.09
C TRP A 257 -14.36 -17.09 8.59
N LEU A 258 -15.36 -16.84 9.43
CA LEU A 258 -15.24 -16.94 10.89
C LEU A 258 -15.42 -18.35 11.46
N ALA A 259 -15.87 -19.33 10.69
CA ALA A 259 -16.27 -20.65 11.21
C ALA A 259 -15.14 -21.34 12.00
N ASP A 260 -13.93 -21.40 11.43
CA ASP A 260 -12.79 -22.07 12.07
C ASP A 260 -12.19 -21.24 13.21
N TYR A 261 -12.22 -19.91 13.08
CA TYR A 261 -11.87 -18.99 14.16
C TYR A 261 -12.74 -19.21 15.41
N TRP A 262 -14.07 -19.34 15.24
CA TRP A 262 -14.98 -19.58 16.36
C TRP A 262 -14.80 -20.96 16.99
N LYS A 263 -14.50 -22.00 16.20
CA LYS A 263 -14.18 -23.33 16.72
C LYS A 263 -12.93 -23.29 17.62
N LEU A 264 -11.88 -22.63 17.15
CA LEU A 264 -10.63 -22.47 17.89
C LEU A 264 -10.84 -21.60 19.13
N ARG A 265 -11.55 -20.48 19.03
CA ARG A 265 -11.84 -19.59 20.15
C ARG A 265 -12.55 -20.32 21.28
N ARG A 266 -13.51 -21.21 20.99
CA ARG A 266 -14.17 -22.04 22.00
C ARG A 266 -13.19 -22.99 22.69
N ARG A 267 -12.21 -23.55 21.98
CA ARG A 267 -11.16 -24.38 22.59
C ARG A 267 -10.25 -23.55 23.50
N VAL A 268 -9.81 -22.38 23.04
CA VAL A 268 -8.99 -21.46 23.82
C VAL A 268 -9.72 -21.01 25.09
N LEU A 269 -11.01 -20.67 25.02
CA LEU A 269 -11.81 -20.33 26.20
C LEU A 269 -11.87 -21.50 27.22
N ARG A 270 -11.96 -22.73 26.75
CA ARG A 270 -11.92 -23.91 27.66
C ARG A 270 -10.55 -24.08 28.33
N SER A 271 -9.45 -23.76 27.63
CA SER A 271 -8.10 -23.85 28.18
C SER A 271 -7.77 -22.69 29.14
N GLN A 272 -8.54 -21.60 29.13
CA GLN A 272 -8.37 -20.49 30.11
C GLN A 272 -8.66 -20.90 31.57
N LYS A 273 -9.27 -22.07 31.79
CA LYS A 273 -9.42 -22.63 33.15
C LYS A 273 -8.07 -22.78 33.86
N THR A 274 -7.02 -23.17 33.14
CA THR A 274 -5.67 -23.31 33.72
C THR A 274 -5.09 -21.96 34.12
N ALA A 275 -5.29 -20.92 33.30
CA ALA A 275 -4.88 -19.54 33.62
C ALA A 275 -5.67 -18.99 34.83
N ALA A 276 -6.97 -19.28 34.91
CA ALA A 276 -7.79 -18.89 36.05
C ALA A 276 -7.34 -19.56 37.36
N VAL A 277 -7.05 -20.88 37.33
CA VAL A 277 -6.49 -21.58 38.48
C VAL A 277 -5.16 -20.97 38.90
N LEU A 278 -4.28 -20.69 37.96
CA LEU A 278 -2.98 -20.07 38.24
C LEU A 278 -3.15 -18.68 38.87
N ALA A 279 -4.09 -17.89 38.37
CA ALA A 279 -4.40 -16.58 38.94
C ALA A 279 -4.92 -16.68 40.40
N VAL A 280 -5.80 -17.65 40.68
CA VAL A 280 -6.30 -17.91 42.04
C VAL A 280 -5.17 -18.35 42.98
N VAL A 281 -4.28 -19.24 42.52
CA VAL A 281 -3.11 -19.68 43.31
C VAL A 281 -2.19 -18.49 43.60
N CYS A 282 -1.90 -17.66 42.59
CA CYS A 282 -1.09 -16.44 42.76
C CYS A 282 -1.72 -15.47 43.76
N ALA A 283 -3.02 -15.23 43.65
CA ALA A 283 -3.74 -14.36 44.59
C ALA A 283 -3.74 -14.94 46.03
N GLY A 284 -3.95 -16.25 46.16
CA GLY A 284 -3.90 -16.95 47.44
C GLY A 284 -2.52 -16.86 48.10
N LEU A 285 -1.44 -17.03 47.35
CA LEU A 285 -0.07 -16.85 47.86
C LEU A 285 0.23 -15.40 48.23
N ALA A 286 -0.18 -14.44 47.40
CA ALA A 286 0.05 -13.03 47.59
C ALA A 286 -0.68 -12.46 48.85
N LEU A 287 -1.84 -13.01 49.14
CA LEU A 287 -2.65 -12.65 50.33
C LEU A 287 -2.27 -13.49 51.56
N GLY A 288 -2.13 -14.80 51.37
CA GLY A 288 -2.01 -15.76 52.50
C GLY A 288 -0.66 -15.66 53.17
N VAL A 289 0.46 -15.58 52.46
CA VAL A 289 1.80 -15.55 53.05
C VAL A 289 2.05 -14.26 53.85
N PRO A 290 1.86 -13.05 53.28
CA PRO A 290 1.99 -11.81 54.07
C PRO A 290 0.89 -11.65 55.13
N GLY A 291 -0.35 -12.10 54.83
CA GLY A 291 -1.46 -12.04 55.80
C GLY A 291 -1.18 -12.89 57.04
N ARG A 292 -0.68 -14.10 56.87
CA ARG A 292 -0.27 -14.96 57.99
C ARG A 292 0.89 -14.33 58.78
N ALA A 293 1.87 -13.79 58.14
CA ALA A 293 2.99 -13.12 58.82
C ALA A 293 2.54 -11.87 59.60
N ALA A 294 1.58 -11.14 59.11
CA ALA A 294 0.96 -10.01 59.84
C ALA A 294 0.13 -10.49 61.03
N PHE A 295 -0.65 -11.55 60.84
CA PHE A 295 -1.44 -12.16 61.96
C PHE A 295 -0.53 -12.67 63.07
N ASP A 296 0.62 -13.30 62.72
CA ASP A 296 1.61 -13.77 63.67
C ASP A 296 2.49 -12.62 64.25
N GLY A 297 2.22 -11.35 63.93
CA GLY A 297 2.95 -10.18 64.43
C GLY A 297 4.38 -10.02 63.86
N ARG A 298 4.75 -10.80 62.82
CA ARG A 298 6.09 -10.75 62.23
C ARG A 298 6.32 -9.52 61.35
N ILE A 299 5.27 -8.93 60.82
CA ILE A 299 5.31 -7.70 60.03
C ILE A 299 4.20 -6.74 60.49
N SER A 300 4.42 -5.42 60.32
CA SER A 300 3.39 -4.41 60.62
C SER A 300 2.26 -4.42 59.60
N VAL A 301 1.10 -3.83 59.96
CA VAL A 301 -0.03 -3.68 59.02
C VAL A 301 0.38 -2.83 57.81
N GLY A 302 1.24 -1.82 58.01
CA GLY A 302 1.78 -1.00 56.93
C GLY A 302 2.67 -1.82 56.00
N ALA A 303 3.47 -2.75 56.55
CA ALA A 303 4.26 -3.68 55.76
C ALA A 303 3.36 -4.67 54.97
N LEU A 304 2.25 -5.15 55.56
CA LEU A 304 1.27 -5.96 54.82
C LEU A 304 0.69 -5.18 53.65
N ALA A 305 0.25 -3.94 53.85
CA ALA A 305 -0.28 -3.08 52.79
C ALA A 305 0.76 -2.91 51.67
N SER A 306 2.02 -2.68 51.99
CA SER A 306 3.14 -2.58 51.04
C SER A 306 3.33 -3.86 50.23
N CYS A 307 3.30 -5.03 50.88
CA CYS A 307 3.40 -6.32 50.22
C CYS A 307 2.27 -6.55 49.19
N LEU A 308 1.04 -6.15 49.54
CA LEU A 308 -0.12 -6.26 48.63
C LEU A 308 0.00 -5.34 47.43
N VAL A 309 0.43 -4.07 47.62
CA VAL A 309 0.70 -3.13 46.50
C VAL A 309 1.81 -3.66 45.58
N ALA A 310 2.88 -4.20 46.17
CA ALA A 310 3.98 -4.78 45.38
C ALA A 310 3.54 -6.03 44.60
N ALA A 311 2.77 -6.93 45.22
CA ALA A 311 2.24 -8.11 44.55
C ALA A 311 1.29 -7.73 43.39
N TRP A 312 0.44 -6.73 43.56
CA TRP A 312 -0.41 -6.18 42.51
C TRP A 312 0.43 -5.65 41.33
N GLY A 313 1.51 -4.93 41.61
CA GLY A 313 2.45 -4.42 40.59
C GLY A 313 3.15 -5.54 39.81
N ILE A 314 3.47 -6.68 40.46
CA ILE A 314 4.01 -7.88 39.80
C ILE A 314 2.97 -8.47 38.84
N PHE A 315 1.70 -8.58 39.26
CA PHE A 315 0.63 -9.13 38.42
C PHE A 315 0.33 -8.30 37.20
N ALA A 316 0.62 -7.00 37.21
CA ALA A 316 0.43 -6.13 36.05
C ALA A 316 1.15 -6.62 34.79
N VAL A 317 2.24 -7.40 34.92
CA VAL A 317 2.94 -7.98 33.76
C VAL A 317 2.16 -9.14 33.11
N ALA A 318 1.34 -9.87 33.89
CA ALA A 318 0.55 -10.99 33.38
C ALA A 318 -0.57 -10.52 32.43
N ALA A 319 -1.08 -9.31 32.63
CA ALA A 319 -2.12 -8.75 31.77
C ALA A 319 -1.60 -8.50 30.35
N LEU A 320 -2.36 -8.96 29.34
CA LEU A 320 -2.10 -8.61 27.94
C LEU A 320 -2.52 -7.15 27.71
N GLY A 321 -1.56 -6.27 27.57
CA GLY A 321 -1.79 -4.90 27.13
C GLY A 321 -1.81 -4.78 25.61
N ALA A 322 -2.12 -3.58 25.10
CA ALA A 322 -2.12 -3.28 23.67
C ALA A 322 -0.79 -3.60 23.00
N GLU A 323 0.33 -3.44 23.73
CA GLU A 323 1.68 -3.70 23.22
C GLU A 323 1.90 -5.14 22.73
N ALA A 324 1.21 -6.13 23.31
CA ALA A 324 1.32 -7.52 22.85
C ALA A 324 0.73 -7.69 21.44
N HIS A 325 -0.39 -7.02 21.18
CA HIS A 325 -1.03 -6.99 19.86
C HIS A 325 -0.17 -6.20 18.87
N ASP A 326 0.27 -5.01 19.26
CA ASP A 326 1.02 -4.11 18.41
C ASP A 326 2.32 -4.75 17.92
N ILE A 327 3.04 -5.47 18.81
CA ILE A 327 4.29 -6.18 18.47
C ILE A 327 4.01 -7.29 17.44
N GLU A 328 3.00 -8.12 17.68
CA GLU A 328 2.75 -9.28 16.81
C GLU A 328 2.21 -8.84 15.43
N TYR A 329 1.29 -7.88 15.39
CA TYR A 329 0.76 -7.37 14.13
C TYR A 329 1.78 -6.57 13.31
N GLY A 330 2.64 -5.78 13.95
CA GLY A 330 3.61 -4.97 13.25
C GLY A 330 4.85 -5.74 12.76
N LYS A 331 4.99 -7.01 13.10
CA LYS A 331 6.03 -7.89 12.52
C LYS A 331 5.79 -8.16 11.03
N ASP A 332 4.53 -8.29 10.61
CA ASP A 332 4.18 -8.62 9.23
C ASP A 332 4.59 -7.53 8.24
N PRO A 333 4.27 -6.22 8.45
CA PRO A 333 4.78 -5.14 7.63
C PRO A 333 6.31 -5.11 7.55
N MET A 334 6.99 -5.35 8.67
CA MET A 334 8.46 -5.38 8.70
C MET A 334 9.05 -6.56 7.92
N ARG A 335 8.43 -7.77 8.02
CA ARG A 335 8.84 -8.95 7.25
C ARG A 335 8.58 -8.75 5.77
N ALA A 336 7.41 -8.19 5.42
CA ALA A 336 7.05 -7.87 4.05
C ALA A 336 8.03 -6.86 3.44
N LEU A 337 8.35 -5.79 4.16
CA LEU A 337 9.36 -4.82 3.72
C LEU A 337 10.73 -5.48 3.48
N ALA A 338 11.17 -6.36 4.40
CA ALA A 338 12.43 -7.09 4.25
C ALA A 338 12.46 -8.06 3.06
N VAL A 339 11.30 -8.55 2.61
CA VAL A 339 11.17 -9.35 1.37
C VAL A 339 11.32 -8.43 0.17
N LEU A 340 10.64 -7.28 0.18
CA LEU A 340 10.72 -6.29 -0.91
C LEU A 340 12.11 -5.69 -1.07
N GLU A 341 12.83 -5.43 0.02
CA GLU A 341 14.23 -4.96 -0.01
C GLU A 341 15.18 -5.94 -0.72
N ARG A 342 14.82 -7.23 -0.78
CA ARG A 342 15.59 -8.25 -1.49
C ARG A 342 15.28 -8.35 -2.97
N VAL A 343 14.23 -7.65 -3.44
CA VAL A 343 13.98 -7.53 -4.88
C VAL A 343 15.15 -6.74 -5.47
N GLN A 344 16.11 -7.48 -5.98
CA GLN A 344 17.32 -6.89 -6.57
C GLN A 344 16.92 -6.24 -7.88
N VAL A 345 17.18 -4.95 -7.99
CA VAL A 345 17.37 -4.32 -9.28
C VAL A 345 18.76 -4.74 -9.71
N GLU A 346 18.86 -5.56 -10.75
CA GLU A 346 20.17 -5.91 -11.31
C GLU A 346 20.93 -4.62 -11.61
N PRO A 347 22.21 -4.53 -11.17
CA PRO A 347 23.03 -3.38 -11.49
C PRO A 347 23.18 -3.32 -13.01
N ARG A 348 22.54 -2.33 -13.62
CA ARG A 348 22.63 -2.13 -15.05
C ARG A 348 24.06 -1.76 -15.44
N ARG A 349 24.51 -2.24 -16.61
CA ARG A 349 25.75 -1.79 -17.27
C ARG A 349 25.75 -0.25 -17.39
N LYS A 350 26.89 0.35 -17.74
CA LYS A 350 26.98 1.80 -17.98
C LYS A 350 25.88 2.19 -18.98
N LEU A 351 24.87 2.90 -18.48
CA LEU A 351 23.75 3.36 -19.28
C LEU A 351 24.20 4.50 -20.20
N GLN A 352 23.72 4.47 -21.43
CA GLN A 352 24.00 5.50 -22.42
C GLN A 352 22.84 6.51 -22.46
N PRO A 353 23.11 7.78 -22.72
CA PRO A 353 22.04 8.74 -23.00
C PRO A 353 21.36 8.38 -24.33
N PRO A 354 20.05 8.59 -24.48
CA PRO A 354 19.37 8.41 -25.74
C PRO A 354 19.85 9.45 -26.78
N PRO A 355 19.71 9.17 -28.08
CA PRO A 355 20.08 10.10 -29.15
C PRO A 355 19.40 11.45 -28.97
N ALA A 356 20.07 12.53 -29.35
CA ALA A 356 19.50 13.87 -29.27
C ALA A 356 18.47 14.15 -30.39
N THR A 357 18.60 13.48 -31.52
CA THR A 357 17.71 13.58 -32.69
C THR A 357 16.53 12.62 -32.57
N ILE A 358 15.54 12.78 -33.44
CA ILE A 358 14.42 11.83 -33.55
C ILE A 358 14.99 10.48 -33.99
N PRO A 359 14.83 9.43 -33.18
CA PRO A 359 15.50 8.16 -33.45
C PRO A 359 14.73 7.27 -34.42
N THR A 360 15.47 6.41 -35.10
CA THR A 360 14.93 5.19 -35.72
C THR A 360 14.90 4.07 -34.70
N ILE A 361 13.74 3.44 -34.54
CA ILE A 361 13.52 2.38 -33.55
C ILE A 361 13.28 1.07 -34.27
N ARG A 362 13.95 0.00 -33.85
CA ARG A 362 13.79 -1.32 -34.43
C ARG A 362 13.47 -2.36 -33.39
N PHE A 363 12.46 -3.15 -33.67
CA PHE A 363 12.16 -4.40 -32.99
C PHE A 363 12.82 -5.52 -33.82
N GLU A 364 13.68 -6.31 -33.21
CA GLU A 364 14.45 -7.37 -33.84
C GLU A 364 14.12 -8.70 -33.15
N GLU A 365 13.36 -9.55 -33.83
CA GLU A 365 12.87 -10.86 -33.36
C GLU A 365 12.27 -10.78 -31.93
N VAL A 366 11.41 -9.80 -31.67
CA VAL A 366 10.91 -9.53 -30.31
C VAL A 366 9.86 -10.54 -29.89
N PHE A 367 10.12 -11.20 -28.75
CA PHE A 367 9.17 -12.05 -28.03
C PHE A 367 8.76 -11.37 -26.74
N PHE A 368 7.51 -11.54 -26.34
CA PHE A 368 7.03 -11.02 -25.06
C PHE A 368 5.88 -11.83 -24.47
N GLU A 369 5.99 -12.13 -23.18
CA GLU A 369 4.97 -12.74 -22.33
C GLU A 369 4.78 -11.90 -21.06
N TYR A 370 3.51 -11.72 -20.62
CA TYR A 370 3.27 -11.06 -19.34
C TYR A 370 3.63 -11.96 -18.16
N PRO A 371 4.11 -11.40 -17.05
CA PRO A 371 4.38 -12.16 -15.82
C PRO A 371 3.15 -12.96 -15.38
N GLY A 372 3.35 -14.28 -15.15
CA GLY A 372 2.26 -15.18 -14.70
C GLY A 372 1.28 -15.64 -15.80
N GLN A 373 1.46 -15.23 -17.05
CA GLN A 373 0.65 -15.67 -18.18
C GLN A 373 1.54 -16.37 -19.24
N PRO A 374 1.59 -17.69 -19.27
CA PRO A 374 2.49 -18.43 -20.17
C PRO A 374 1.94 -18.50 -21.61
N ARG A 375 1.55 -17.38 -22.18
CA ARG A 375 1.14 -17.24 -23.58
C ARG A 375 1.87 -16.08 -24.20
N PRO A 376 2.65 -16.32 -25.28
CA PRO A 376 3.34 -15.25 -25.98
C PRO A 376 2.31 -14.28 -26.59
N VAL A 377 2.48 -13.00 -26.28
CA VAL A 377 1.69 -11.91 -26.87
C VAL A 377 2.36 -11.39 -28.12
N LEU A 378 3.69 -11.31 -28.12
CA LEU A 378 4.51 -11.05 -29.30
C LEU A 378 5.38 -12.28 -29.55
N ASN A 379 5.52 -12.66 -30.82
CA ASN A 379 6.12 -13.95 -31.21
C ASN A 379 7.09 -13.78 -32.39
N GLY A 380 8.31 -13.27 -32.12
CA GLY A 380 9.30 -12.98 -33.16
C GLY A 380 8.85 -11.81 -34.05
N LEU A 381 8.53 -10.67 -33.40
CA LEU A 381 8.09 -9.45 -34.06
C LEU A 381 9.29 -8.67 -34.60
N ASP A 382 9.30 -8.41 -35.92
CA ASP A 382 10.20 -7.48 -36.59
C ASP A 382 9.42 -6.24 -37.03
N LEU A 383 9.90 -5.05 -36.63
CA LEU A 383 9.28 -3.77 -36.99
C LEU A 383 10.33 -2.66 -36.95
N THR A 384 10.37 -1.82 -37.96
CA THR A 384 11.17 -0.59 -37.96
C THR A 384 10.24 0.62 -37.93
N ILE A 385 10.41 1.52 -36.96
CA ILE A 385 9.75 2.84 -36.91
C ILE A 385 10.80 3.85 -37.35
N ARG A 386 10.55 4.53 -38.48
CA ARG A 386 11.50 5.49 -39.05
C ARG A 386 11.43 6.82 -38.30
N ALA A 387 12.51 7.56 -38.27
CA ALA A 387 12.55 8.88 -37.65
C ALA A 387 11.52 9.82 -38.28
N GLY A 388 10.66 10.43 -37.47
CA GLY A 388 9.62 11.36 -37.90
C GLY A 388 8.43 10.74 -38.61
N GLU A 389 8.32 9.41 -38.66
CA GLU A 389 7.23 8.67 -39.30
C GLU A 389 5.95 8.67 -38.47
N ARG A 390 4.81 8.74 -39.13
CA ARG A 390 3.48 8.46 -38.56
C ARG A 390 3.08 7.03 -38.91
N LEU A 391 3.21 6.14 -37.96
CA LEU A 391 2.91 4.72 -38.11
C LEU A 391 1.55 4.39 -37.49
N ALA A 392 0.62 3.83 -38.27
CA ALA A 392 -0.61 3.26 -37.74
C ALA A 392 -0.46 1.78 -37.46
N LEU A 393 -0.82 1.33 -36.26
CA LEU A 393 -0.82 -0.06 -35.86
C LEU A 393 -2.26 -0.59 -35.78
N VAL A 394 -2.59 -1.52 -36.66
CA VAL A 394 -3.93 -2.11 -36.82
C VAL A 394 -3.91 -3.60 -36.44
N GLY A 395 -5.03 -4.15 -36.06
CA GLY A 395 -5.18 -5.58 -35.72
C GLY A 395 -6.37 -5.82 -34.80
N VAL A 396 -6.76 -7.07 -34.63
CA VAL A 396 -7.89 -7.44 -33.76
C VAL A 396 -7.57 -7.13 -32.28
N ASN A 397 -8.63 -7.05 -31.44
CA ASN A 397 -8.42 -6.79 -30.01
C ASN A 397 -7.65 -7.95 -29.35
N GLY A 398 -6.72 -7.61 -28.43
CA GLY A 398 -5.91 -8.59 -27.72
C GLY A 398 -4.69 -9.14 -28.47
N VAL A 399 -4.41 -8.68 -29.69
CA VAL A 399 -3.30 -9.18 -30.50
C VAL A 399 -1.91 -8.66 -30.08
N GLY A 400 -1.85 -7.71 -29.12
CA GLY A 400 -0.57 -7.20 -28.60
C GLY A 400 -0.22 -5.75 -28.97
N LYS A 401 -1.14 -4.98 -29.56
CA LYS A 401 -0.91 -3.57 -29.96
C LYS A 401 -0.46 -2.68 -28.77
N THR A 402 -1.24 -2.67 -27.68
CA THR A 402 -0.90 -1.94 -26.45
C THR A 402 0.39 -2.46 -25.82
N THR A 403 0.68 -3.75 -25.95
CA THR A 403 1.93 -4.36 -25.47
C THR A 403 3.13 -3.80 -26.21
N LEU A 404 3.05 -3.64 -27.53
CA LEU A 404 4.10 -3.02 -28.33
C LEU A 404 4.40 -1.59 -27.84
N ILE A 405 3.36 -0.79 -27.61
CA ILE A 405 3.52 0.57 -27.04
C ILE A 405 4.18 0.54 -25.66
N LYS A 406 3.78 -0.38 -24.78
CA LYS A 406 4.37 -0.52 -23.44
C LYS A 406 5.85 -0.88 -23.50
N LEU A 407 6.25 -1.77 -24.41
CA LEU A 407 7.65 -2.13 -24.66
C LEU A 407 8.44 -0.93 -25.19
N LEU A 408 7.89 -0.22 -26.16
CA LEU A 408 8.51 0.97 -26.75
C LEU A 408 8.71 2.09 -25.72
N ALA A 409 7.76 2.27 -24.82
CA ALA A 409 7.87 3.22 -23.71
C ALA A 409 8.88 2.79 -22.61
N GLY A 410 9.49 1.60 -22.74
CA GLY A 410 10.41 1.05 -21.72
C GLY A 410 9.72 0.71 -20.39
N LEU A 411 8.41 0.40 -20.42
CA LEU A 411 7.65 -0.05 -19.25
C LEU A 411 7.83 -1.55 -18.98
N TYR A 412 8.16 -2.31 -20.03
CA TYR A 412 8.53 -3.72 -19.99
C TYR A 412 9.79 -3.96 -20.81
N GLU A 413 10.47 -5.04 -20.50
CA GLU A 413 11.57 -5.55 -21.31
C GLU A 413 11.07 -6.76 -22.11
N PRO A 414 11.52 -6.95 -23.37
CA PRO A 414 11.18 -8.13 -24.16
C PRO A 414 11.71 -9.40 -23.48
N THR A 415 10.95 -10.51 -23.57
CA THR A 415 11.39 -11.81 -23.06
C THR A 415 12.39 -12.51 -23.98
N GLY A 416 12.45 -12.10 -25.24
CA GLY A 416 13.42 -12.54 -26.24
C GLY A 416 13.58 -11.49 -27.33
N GLY A 417 14.69 -11.54 -28.08
CA GLY A 417 15.03 -10.50 -29.03
C GLY A 417 15.47 -9.20 -28.38
N ARG A 418 15.39 -8.10 -29.12
CA ARG A 418 15.76 -6.77 -28.62
C ARG A 418 15.02 -5.64 -29.33
N ILE A 419 14.98 -4.49 -28.66
CA ILE A 419 14.50 -3.23 -29.24
C ILE A 419 15.69 -2.29 -29.29
N THR A 420 16.00 -1.73 -30.46
CA THR A 420 17.13 -0.81 -30.62
C THR A 420 16.65 0.59 -30.99
N VAL A 421 17.36 1.59 -30.48
CA VAL A 421 17.15 3.01 -30.74
C VAL A 421 18.44 3.53 -31.37
N ASP A 422 18.43 3.84 -32.67
CA ASP A 422 19.62 4.16 -33.49
C ASP A 422 20.74 3.13 -33.32
N GLY A 423 20.36 1.83 -33.22
CA GLY A 423 21.29 0.71 -33.09
C GLY A 423 21.73 0.39 -31.65
N VAL A 424 21.38 1.21 -30.65
CA VAL A 424 21.65 0.93 -29.23
C VAL A 424 20.47 0.19 -28.63
N ASP A 425 20.71 -0.92 -27.93
CA ASP A 425 19.65 -1.66 -27.23
C ASP A 425 18.97 -0.76 -26.18
N LEU A 426 17.65 -0.76 -26.16
CA LEU A 426 16.85 0.04 -25.22
C LEU A 426 17.20 -0.29 -23.74
N ARG A 427 17.64 -1.51 -23.47
CA ARG A 427 18.09 -1.96 -22.14
C ARG A 427 19.40 -1.30 -21.70
N ASP A 428 20.21 -0.83 -22.66
CA ASP A 428 21.49 -0.14 -22.40
C ASP A 428 21.32 1.39 -22.31
N LEU A 429 20.13 1.93 -22.62
CA LEU A 429 19.82 3.34 -22.46
C LEU A 429 19.42 3.66 -21.03
N ASP A 430 19.66 4.92 -20.60
CA ASP A 430 19.11 5.45 -19.35
C ASP A 430 17.57 5.54 -19.47
N PRO A 431 16.82 4.76 -18.66
CA PRO A 431 15.36 4.68 -18.76
C PRO A 431 14.66 6.02 -18.46
N GLU A 432 15.21 6.82 -17.57
CA GLU A 432 14.62 8.13 -17.25
C GLU A 432 14.86 9.12 -18.41
N ALA A 433 16.06 9.11 -18.95
CA ALA A 433 16.38 9.93 -20.12
C ALA A 433 15.60 9.49 -21.36
N TRP A 434 15.39 8.17 -21.57
CA TRP A 434 14.53 7.67 -22.63
C TRP A 434 13.08 8.14 -22.47
N ARG A 435 12.49 7.99 -21.28
CA ARG A 435 11.10 8.45 -21.02
C ARG A 435 10.92 9.94 -21.21
N ARG A 436 11.95 10.74 -21.00
CA ARG A 436 11.95 12.16 -21.35
C ARG A 436 11.90 12.43 -22.86
N ARG A 437 12.09 11.42 -23.70
CA ARG A 437 11.90 11.49 -25.15
C ARG A 437 10.55 10.97 -25.62
N VAL A 438 9.83 10.25 -24.76
CA VAL A 438 8.57 9.57 -25.09
C VAL A 438 7.41 10.27 -24.39
N THR A 439 6.27 10.39 -25.06
CA THR A 439 4.97 10.67 -24.47
C THR A 439 3.97 9.61 -24.90
N ALA A 440 3.07 9.22 -24.00
CA ALA A 440 2.07 8.20 -24.30
C ALA A 440 0.68 8.63 -23.80
N LEU A 441 -0.33 8.41 -24.64
CA LEU A 441 -1.74 8.43 -24.30
C LEU A 441 -2.26 6.99 -24.39
N PHE A 442 -2.48 6.35 -23.25
CA PHE A 442 -3.08 5.02 -23.18
C PHE A 442 -4.61 5.10 -23.23
N GLN A 443 -5.26 4.02 -23.60
CA GLN A 443 -6.73 3.91 -23.63
C GLN A 443 -7.33 4.17 -22.23
N ASP A 444 -6.73 3.58 -21.18
CA ASP A 444 -7.10 3.77 -19.77
C ASP A 444 -6.18 4.79 -19.09
N PHE A 445 -6.24 6.03 -19.52
CA PHE A 445 -5.41 7.08 -18.92
C PHE A 445 -5.96 7.54 -17.57
N VAL A 446 -5.04 7.96 -16.70
CA VAL A 446 -5.37 8.36 -15.32
C VAL A 446 -6.04 9.73 -15.29
N HIS A 447 -7.18 9.81 -14.58
CA HIS A 447 -7.84 11.07 -14.22
C HIS A 447 -7.21 11.58 -12.93
N TYR A 448 -6.22 12.49 -13.06
CA TYR A 448 -5.54 13.02 -11.87
C TYR A 448 -6.43 14.04 -11.16
N PRO A 449 -6.66 13.89 -9.85
CA PRO A 449 -7.46 14.81 -9.05
C PRO A 449 -6.64 16.07 -8.70
N LEU A 450 -6.22 16.81 -9.71
CA LEU A 450 -5.38 17.99 -9.67
C LEU A 450 -6.13 19.18 -10.30
N THR A 451 -5.49 20.34 -10.43
CA THR A 451 -6.02 21.46 -11.25
C THR A 451 -5.92 21.13 -12.73
N LEU A 452 -6.62 21.89 -13.59
CA LEU A 452 -6.46 21.77 -15.04
C LEU A 452 -5.00 22.07 -15.44
N ARG A 453 -4.40 23.11 -14.88
CA ARG A 453 -2.99 23.47 -15.05
C ARG A 453 -2.08 22.29 -14.78
N ASP A 454 -2.15 21.74 -13.55
CA ASP A 454 -1.29 20.64 -13.12
C ASP A 454 -1.50 19.39 -14.00
N ASN A 455 -2.74 19.12 -14.42
CA ASN A 455 -3.04 18.02 -15.31
C ASN A 455 -2.36 18.15 -16.68
N ILE A 456 -2.16 19.37 -17.19
CA ILE A 456 -1.46 19.59 -18.45
C ILE A 456 0.05 19.49 -18.24
N THR A 457 0.58 20.22 -17.25
CA THR A 457 2.02 20.40 -17.05
C THR A 457 2.72 19.15 -16.49
N LEU A 458 1.99 18.21 -15.86
CA LEU A 458 2.58 16.98 -15.32
C LEU A 458 3.28 16.09 -16.38
N ALA A 459 3.05 16.32 -17.67
CA ALA A 459 3.71 15.58 -18.75
C ALA A 459 5.17 16.01 -18.97
N ALA A 460 5.53 17.22 -18.51
CA ALA A 460 6.89 17.74 -18.52
C ALA A 460 7.11 18.66 -17.29
N PRO A 461 7.07 18.09 -16.07
CA PRO A 461 7.07 18.87 -14.83
C PRO A 461 8.39 19.60 -14.58
N GLU A 462 9.43 19.24 -15.32
CA GLU A 462 10.75 19.86 -15.27
C GLU A 462 10.85 21.21 -16.00
N VAL A 463 9.80 21.60 -16.76
CA VAL A 463 9.78 22.83 -17.56
C VAL A 463 8.63 23.73 -17.11
N GLU A 464 8.96 24.95 -16.72
CA GLU A 464 7.95 25.96 -16.41
C GLU A 464 7.17 26.35 -17.67
N THR A 465 5.87 26.56 -17.53
CA THR A 465 4.95 26.91 -18.62
C THR A 465 4.02 28.01 -18.13
N ASP A 466 3.97 29.11 -18.85
CA ASP A 466 3.11 30.21 -18.51
C ASP A 466 1.65 30.03 -18.98
N ASP A 467 0.75 30.89 -18.50
CA ASP A 467 -0.68 30.79 -18.78
C ASP A 467 -0.99 31.03 -20.26
N ALA A 468 -0.27 31.93 -20.92
CA ALA A 468 -0.49 32.23 -22.32
C ALA A 468 -0.13 31.05 -23.22
N GLU A 469 0.93 30.33 -22.89
CA GLU A 469 1.33 29.08 -23.57
C GLU A 469 0.29 27.96 -23.35
N LEU A 470 -0.23 27.82 -22.13
CA LEU A 470 -1.27 26.84 -21.83
C LEU A 470 -2.60 27.15 -22.54
N ASP A 471 -3.01 28.40 -22.59
CA ASP A 471 -4.21 28.84 -23.31
C ASP A 471 -4.09 28.58 -24.82
N GLU A 472 -2.92 28.90 -25.41
CA GLU A 472 -2.63 28.60 -26.81
C GLU A 472 -2.69 27.11 -27.10
N LEU A 473 -2.13 26.28 -26.21
CA LEU A 473 -2.14 24.84 -26.32
C LEU A 473 -3.57 24.29 -26.29
N ILE A 474 -4.40 24.75 -25.35
CA ILE A 474 -5.81 24.39 -25.24
C ILE A 474 -6.58 24.79 -26.51
N ARG A 475 -6.27 25.97 -27.07
CA ARG A 475 -6.87 26.43 -28.30
C ARG A 475 -6.48 25.59 -29.52
N ARG A 476 -5.20 25.27 -29.66
CA ARG A 476 -4.68 24.37 -30.71
C ARG A 476 -5.33 23.00 -30.66
N ALA A 477 -5.53 22.44 -29.44
CA ALA A 477 -6.19 21.17 -29.22
C ALA A 477 -7.71 21.19 -29.45
N GLY A 478 -8.33 22.33 -29.72
CA GLY A 478 -9.79 22.49 -29.79
C GLY A 478 -10.48 22.15 -28.45
N ALA A 479 -9.77 22.38 -27.34
CA ALA A 479 -10.19 22.01 -26.00
C ALA A 479 -10.77 23.18 -25.18
N GLY A 480 -11.15 24.29 -25.81
CA GLY A 480 -11.67 25.50 -25.15
C GLY A 480 -12.85 25.25 -24.20
N ALA A 481 -13.64 24.20 -24.44
CA ALA A 481 -14.69 23.78 -23.54
C ALA A 481 -14.19 23.35 -22.14
N LEU A 482 -12.88 23.10 -21.98
CA LEU A 482 -12.29 22.81 -20.68
C LEU A 482 -12.26 24.04 -19.75
N LEU A 483 -12.21 25.24 -20.32
CA LEU A 483 -12.22 26.50 -19.56
C LEU A 483 -13.64 27.11 -19.47
N ALA A 484 -14.53 26.76 -20.38
CA ALA A 484 -15.88 27.32 -20.45
C ALA A 484 -16.68 27.08 -19.15
N GLY A 485 -17.23 28.19 -18.61
CA GLY A 485 -18.04 28.11 -17.39
C GLY A 485 -17.30 27.81 -16.10
N ARG A 486 -15.97 27.91 -16.09
CA ARG A 486 -15.11 27.68 -14.92
C ARG A 486 -14.46 28.99 -14.43
N PRO A 487 -14.97 29.57 -13.32
CA PRO A 487 -14.51 30.90 -12.86
C PRO A 487 -13.02 30.96 -12.50
N ARG A 488 -12.42 29.81 -12.14
CA ARG A 488 -10.99 29.72 -11.78
C ARG A 488 -10.09 29.38 -12.98
N GLY A 489 -10.65 29.28 -14.21
CA GLY A 489 -9.87 28.95 -15.40
C GLY A 489 -8.98 27.70 -15.20
N LEU A 490 -7.69 27.85 -15.47
CA LEU A 490 -6.67 26.79 -15.32
C LEU A 490 -6.52 26.26 -13.89
N ASP A 491 -6.84 27.05 -12.87
CA ASP A 491 -6.72 26.66 -11.46
C ASP A 491 -7.99 25.95 -10.93
N THR A 492 -8.89 25.57 -11.84
CA THR A 492 -10.07 24.77 -11.50
C THR A 492 -9.64 23.38 -11.04
N SER A 493 -9.97 23.02 -9.79
CA SER A 493 -9.71 21.68 -9.25
C SER A 493 -10.64 20.64 -9.84
N LEU A 494 -10.09 19.54 -10.31
CA LEU A 494 -10.83 18.38 -10.83
C LEU A 494 -11.11 17.33 -9.75
N TRP A 495 -10.88 17.68 -8.48
CA TRP A 495 -11.20 16.83 -7.35
C TRP A 495 -12.59 17.14 -6.80
N ARG A 496 -13.50 16.16 -6.87
CA ARG A 496 -14.85 16.28 -6.28
C ARG A 496 -14.79 16.08 -4.75
N THR A 497 -14.26 17.07 -4.03
CA THR A 497 -14.32 17.12 -2.55
C THR A 497 -15.25 18.27 -2.14
N GLY A 498 -16.38 17.91 -1.52
CA GLY A 498 -17.38 18.90 -1.09
C GLY A 498 -18.03 19.66 -2.25
N THR A 499 -18.27 20.97 -2.07
CA THR A 499 -18.95 21.84 -3.04
C THR A 499 -18.03 22.52 -4.05
N ALA A 500 -16.71 22.38 -3.92
CA ALA A 500 -15.73 23.22 -4.63
C ALA A 500 -15.05 22.57 -5.85
N GLY A 501 -15.18 21.27 -6.05
CA GLY A 501 -14.56 20.55 -7.17
C GLY A 501 -15.55 20.28 -8.30
N THR A 502 -15.04 20.18 -9.52
CA THR A 502 -15.80 19.77 -10.70
C THR A 502 -15.22 18.49 -11.28
N ASP A 503 -16.05 17.73 -11.99
CA ASP A 503 -15.59 16.59 -12.76
C ASP A 503 -15.74 16.90 -14.25
N LEU A 504 -14.99 16.20 -15.09
CA LEU A 504 -15.07 16.32 -16.53
C LEU A 504 -15.88 15.14 -17.11
N SER A 505 -16.57 15.37 -18.20
CA SER A 505 -17.11 14.25 -18.98
C SER A 505 -15.99 13.41 -19.61
N GLY A 506 -16.25 12.15 -19.97
CA GLY A 506 -15.25 11.28 -20.60
C GLY A 506 -14.57 11.92 -21.82
N GLY A 507 -15.34 12.58 -22.68
CA GLY A 507 -14.78 13.30 -23.83
C GLY A 507 -13.96 14.53 -23.44
N GLN A 508 -14.30 15.23 -22.34
CA GLN A 508 -13.47 16.34 -21.81
C GLN A 508 -12.17 15.82 -21.19
N TRP A 509 -12.22 14.71 -20.45
CA TRP A 509 -11.02 14.05 -19.94
C TRP A 509 -10.08 13.65 -21.07
N GLN A 510 -10.64 13.11 -22.17
CA GLN A 510 -9.84 12.74 -23.33
C GLN A 510 -9.19 13.95 -24.00
N LYS A 511 -9.94 15.06 -24.16
CA LYS A 511 -9.35 16.32 -24.65
C LYS A 511 -8.25 16.84 -23.75
N LEU A 512 -8.41 16.77 -22.43
CA LEU A 512 -7.38 17.14 -21.47
C LEU A 512 -6.12 16.27 -21.62
N ALA A 513 -6.29 14.94 -21.76
CA ALA A 513 -5.17 14.03 -22.00
C ALA A 513 -4.44 14.31 -23.32
N MET A 514 -5.15 14.76 -24.35
CA MET A 514 -4.55 15.22 -25.62
C MET A 514 -3.76 16.51 -25.44
N VAL A 515 -4.30 17.51 -24.72
CA VAL A 515 -3.57 18.75 -24.38
C VAL A 515 -2.29 18.42 -23.63
N ARG A 516 -2.35 17.48 -22.68
CA ARG A 516 -1.17 16.95 -21.97
C ARG A 516 -0.13 16.36 -22.92
N THR A 517 -0.55 15.58 -23.91
CA THR A 517 0.35 15.00 -24.92
C THR A 517 1.00 16.08 -25.79
N LEU A 518 0.23 17.06 -26.26
CA LEU A 518 0.78 18.20 -27.04
C LEU A 518 1.77 19.02 -26.21
N HIS A 519 1.47 19.28 -24.94
CA HIS A 519 2.39 19.95 -24.04
C HIS A 519 3.73 19.21 -23.96
N ALA A 520 3.68 17.87 -23.80
CA ALA A 520 4.88 17.06 -23.79
C ALA A 520 5.70 17.19 -25.08
N VAL A 521 5.05 17.20 -26.23
CA VAL A 521 5.71 17.40 -27.56
C VAL A 521 6.35 18.78 -27.65
N ASP A 522 5.63 19.84 -27.31
CA ASP A 522 6.14 21.21 -27.32
C ASP A 522 7.35 21.38 -26.37
N LYS A 523 7.41 20.56 -25.30
CA LYS A 523 8.56 20.50 -24.37
C LYS A 523 9.64 19.48 -24.79
N GLY A 524 9.63 19.02 -26.04
CA GLY A 524 10.73 18.26 -26.66
C GLY A 524 10.62 16.74 -26.64
N ARG A 525 9.44 16.17 -26.35
CA ARG A 525 9.20 14.73 -26.54
C ARG A 525 9.17 14.42 -28.03
N GLN A 526 9.90 13.40 -28.45
CA GLN A 526 10.16 13.08 -29.86
C GLN A 526 9.48 11.80 -30.36
N VAL A 527 8.98 10.97 -29.43
CA VAL A 527 8.25 9.75 -29.73
C VAL A 527 6.87 9.84 -29.08
N VAL A 528 5.82 9.83 -29.88
CA VAL A 528 4.44 10.00 -29.45
C VAL A 528 3.67 8.70 -29.64
N LEU A 529 3.14 8.15 -28.58
CA LEU A 529 2.43 6.86 -28.55
C LEU A 529 0.97 7.12 -28.22
N LEU A 530 0.06 6.77 -29.13
CA LEU A 530 -1.37 7.02 -29.00
C LEU A 530 -2.14 5.72 -29.09
N ASP A 531 -2.74 5.28 -27.97
CA ASP A 531 -3.59 4.08 -27.91
C ASP A 531 -5.05 4.48 -27.88
N GLU A 532 -5.75 4.29 -29.00
CA GLU A 532 -7.15 4.64 -29.22
C GLU A 532 -7.51 6.10 -28.80
N PRO A 533 -6.79 7.11 -29.29
CA PRO A 533 -6.91 8.48 -28.80
C PRO A 533 -8.27 9.12 -29.03
N THR A 534 -9.15 8.52 -29.82
CA THR A 534 -10.46 9.06 -30.19
C THR A 534 -11.64 8.21 -29.70
N ALA A 535 -11.42 7.23 -28.81
CA ALA A 535 -12.45 6.23 -28.41
C ALA A 535 -13.76 6.86 -27.87
N HIS A 536 -13.68 7.98 -27.15
CA HIS A 536 -14.82 8.67 -26.55
C HIS A 536 -15.22 9.96 -27.27
N LEU A 537 -14.69 10.21 -28.46
CA LEU A 537 -15.02 11.38 -29.26
C LEU A 537 -16.11 11.08 -30.29
N ASP A 538 -16.97 12.07 -30.58
CA ASP A 538 -17.90 12.02 -31.68
C ASP A 538 -17.15 12.21 -33.03
N VAL A 539 -17.84 11.93 -34.14
CA VAL A 539 -17.26 11.97 -35.50
C VAL A 539 -16.69 13.35 -35.86
N ARG A 540 -17.30 14.42 -35.34
CA ARG A 540 -16.83 15.78 -35.59
C ARG A 540 -15.57 16.11 -34.80
N ALA A 541 -15.56 15.77 -33.53
CA ALA A 541 -14.40 15.94 -32.67
C ALA A 541 -13.21 15.07 -33.13
N GLU A 542 -13.48 13.91 -33.73
CA GLU A 542 -12.48 13.05 -34.35
C GLU A 542 -11.82 13.71 -35.57
N ALA A 543 -12.61 14.28 -36.48
CA ALA A 543 -12.09 14.99 -37.64
C ALA A 543 -11.22 16.20 -37.22
N GLU A 544 -11.67 16.93 -36.18
CA GLU A 544 -10.88 18.02 -35.58
C GLU A 544 -9.58 17.51 -34.94
N PHE A 545 -9.60 16.35 -34.31
CA PHE A 545 -8.40 15.70 -33.76
C PHE A 545 -7.34 15.47 -34.84
N HIS A 546 -7.72 14.90 -35.98
CA HIS A 546 -6.79 14.63 -37.07
C HIS A 546 -6.15 15.90 -37.62
N GLN A 547 -6.97 16.89 -37.94
CA GLN A 547 -6.48 18.13 -38.54
C GLN A 547 -5.66 18.97 -37.58
N ARG A 548 -6.07 19.07 -36.31
CA ARG A 548 -5.46 19.98 -35.35
C ARG A 548 -4.34 19.35 -34.53
N ILE A 549 -4.46 18.07 -34.15
CA ILE A 549 -3.49 17.44 -33.26
C ILE A 549 -2.41 16.72 -34.03
N LEU A 550 -2.75 15.77 -34.92
CA LEU A 550 -1.73 15.08 -35.71
C LEU A 550 -1.02 16.02 -36.70
N GLY A 551 -1.76 17.03 -37.22
CA GLY A 551 -1.15 18.07 -38.06
C GLY A 551 -0.25 19.06 -37.32
N SER A 552 -0.43 19.19 -35.99
CA SER A 552 0.34 20.11 -35.13
C SER A 552 1.53 19.45 -34.45
N ILE A 553 1.75 18.16 -34.62
CA ILE A 553 2.95 17.47 -34.12
C ILE A 553 4.07 17.64 -35.16
N PRO A 554 4.97 18.64 -35.02
CA PRO A 554 6.09 18.78 -35.92
C PRO A 554 7.17 17.81 -35.49
N ALA A 555 7.87 17.23 -36.44
CA ALA A 555 9.16 16.55 -36.22
C ALA A 555 9.19 15.57 -35.03
N ALA A 556 8.19 14.69 -34.89
CA ALA A 556 8.19 13.56 -33.93
C ALA A 556 7.76 12.28 -34.63
N SER A 557 8.28 11.13 -34.19
CA SER A 557 7.74 9.83 -34.60
C SER A 557 6.44 9.58 -33.87
N VAL A 558 5.37 9.26 -34.60
CA VAL A 558 4.04 9.02 -34.02
C VAL A 558 3.63 7.56 -34.28
N VAL A 559 3.34 6.83 -33.23
CA VAL A 559 2.74 5.49 -33.32
C VAL A 559 1.30 5.58 -32.82
N VAL A 560 0.34 5.31 -33.69
CA VAL A 560 -1.08 5.38 -33.34
C VAL A 560 -1.76 4.02 -33.49
N ILE A 561 -2.38 3.56 -32.41
CA ILE A 561 -3.32 2.44 -32.44
C ILE A 561 -4.71 3.01 -32.64
N SER A 562 -5.38 2.59 -33.68
CA SER A 562 -6.77 3.02 -33.91
C SER A 562 -7.56 1.94 -34.66
N HIS A 563 -8.84 1.86 -34.32
CA HIS A 563 -9.83 1.10 -35.09
C HIS A 563 -10.63 2.00 -36.03
N ARG A 564 -10.31 3.31 -36.07
CA ARG A 564 -11.05 4.30 -36.85
C ARG A 564 -10.31 4.64 -38.15
N PHE A 565 -11.03 4.57 -39.26
CA PHE A 565 -10.47 4.72 -40.60
C PHE A 565 -9.80 6.07 -40.88
N SER A 566 -10.43 7.13 -40.38
CA SER A 566 -9.92 8.49 -40.51
C SER A 566 -8.52 8.61 -39.94
N THR A 567 -8.28 7.95 -38.82
CA THR A 567 -6.99 7.93 -38.12
C THR A 567 -5.94 7.12 -38.89
N VAL A 568 -6.33 5.91 -39.31
CA VAL A 568 -5.43 4.98 -39.97
C VAL A 568 -5.00 5.48 -41.35
N ARG A 569 -5.95 6.03 -42.12
CA ARG A 569 -5.69 6.58 -43.47
C ARG A 569 -4.74 7.79 -43.49
N ALA A 570 -4.67 8.53 -42.39
CA ALA A 570 -3.80 9.70 -42.29
C ALA A 570 -2.34 9.38 -41.90
N ALA A 571 -2.02 8.12 -41.67
CA ALA A 571 -0.68 7.66 -41.36
C ALA A 571 0.17 7.51 -42.63
N ASP A 572 1.48 7.73 -42.50
CA ASP A 572 2.44 7.55 -43.61
C ASP A 572 2.60 6.07 -43.96
N ARG A 573 2.44 5.20 -42.96
CA ARG A 573 2.51 3.74 -43.11
C ARG A 573 1.57 3.06 -42.11
N ILE A 574 1.01 1.95 -42.55
CA ILE A 574 0.10 1.09 -41.77
C ILE A 574 0.77 -0.29 -41.64
N VAL A 575 0.75 -0.83 -40.44
CA VAL A 575 1.16 -2.21 -40.15
C VAL A 575 0.03 -2.98 -39.52
N LEU A 576 -0.21 -4.20 -39.99
CA LEU A 576 -1.19 -5.10 -39.44
C LEU A 576 -0.50 -6.11 -38.52
N LEU A 577 -0.89 -6.08 -37.24
CA LEU A 577 -0.44 -7.05 -36.24
C LEU A 577 -1.43 -8.21 -36.18
N ASP A 578 -0.96 -9.43 -36.41
CA ASP A 578 -1.76 -10.66 -36.26
C ASP A 578 -0.87 -11.80 -35.72
N GLY A 579 -1.39 -12.61 -34.80
CA GLY A 579 -0.64 -13.70 -34.17
C GLY A 579 0.67 -13.28 -33.50
N GLY A 580 0.77 -12.01 -33.05
CA GLY A 580 1.98 -11.46 -32.42
C GLY A 580 3.10 -11.10 -33.41
N ARG A 581 2.82 -11.01 -34.71
CA ARG A 581 3.75 -10.65 -35.80
C ARG A 581 3.13 -9.61 -36.73
N ILE A 582 3.98 -8.89 -37.46
CA ILE A 582 3.54 -8.05 -38.57
C ILE A 582 3.26 -8.94 -39.77
N THR A 583 2.05 -8.91 -40.30
CA THR A 583 1.60 -9.74 -41.44
C THR A 583 1.38 -8.93 -42.71
N GLU A 584 0.98 -7.66 -42.58
CA GLU A 584 0.80 -6.75 -43.71
C GLU A 584 1.40 -5.39 -43.36
N GLU A 585 2.02 -4.75 -44.36
CA GLU A 585 2.67 -3.44 -44.21
C GLU A 585 2.58 -2.66 -45.52
N GLY A 586 2.15 -1.41 -45.47
CA GLY A 586 2.01 -0.55 -46.64
C GLY A 586 1.31 0.77 -46.32
N ASP A 587 0.97 1.54 -47.35
CA ASP A 587 0.03 2.64 -47.24
C ASP A 587 -1.43 2.14 -47.41
N HIS A 588 -2.40 3.04 -47.19
CA HIS A 588 -3.81 2.68 -47.28
C HIS A 588 -4.18 2.09 -48.68
N ASP A 589 -3.73 2.74 -49.74
CA ASP A 589 -4.16 2.42 -51.09
C ASP A 589 -3.53 1.07 -51.56
N SER A 590 -2.27 0.82 -51.24
CA SER A 590 -1.60 -0.46 -51.52
C SER A 590 -2.25 -1.61 -50.75
N LEU A 591 -2.49 -1.46 -49.45
CA LEU A 591 -3.12 -2.51 -48.62
C LEU A 591 -4.58 -2.80 -49.01
N MET A 592 -5.28 -1.80 -49.54
CA MET A 592 -6.64 -2.01 -50.09
C MET A 592 -6.56 -2.76 -51.45
N ALA A 593 -5.58 -2.43 -52.28
CA ALA A 593 -5.38 -3.11 -53.58
C ALA A 593 -4.97 -4.58 -53.43
N ASP A 594 -4.17 -4.89 -52.40
CA ASP A 594 -3.73 -6.27 -52.10
C ASP A 594 -4.88 -7.18 -51.64
N GLY A 595 -6.02 -6.60 -51.18
CA GLY A 595 -7.19 -7.37 -50.79
C GLY A 595 -7.00 -8.27 -49.56
N GLY A 596 -5.97 -8.02 -48.76
CA GLY A 596 -5.56 -8.81 -47.61
C GLY A 596 -6.49 -8.69 -46.39
N THR A 597 -5.99 -9.00 -45.24
CA THR A 597 -6.73 -8.91 -43.96
C THR A 597 -7.09 -7.47 -43.60
N TYR A 598 -6.17 -6.53 -43.88
CA TYR A 598 -6.45 -5.10 -43.70
C TYR A 598 -7.65 -4.65 -44.53
N ALA A 599 -7.70 -4.96 -45.84
CA ALA A 599 -8.78 -4.59 -46.72
C ALA A 599 -10.11 -5.19 -46.26
N ARG A 600 -10.12 -6.45 -45.79
CA ARG A 600 -11.32 -7.10 -45.22
C ARG A 600 -11.80 -6.39 -43.95
N LEU A 601 -10.92 -6.10 -43.00
CA LEU A 601 -11.26 -5.38 -41.77
C LEU A 601 -11.81 -4.00 -42.09
N PHE A 602 -11.17 -3.29 -43.02
CA PHE A 602 -11.60 -1.98 -43.47
C PHE A 602 -13.03 -2.04 -44.08
N THR A 603 -13.27 -2.94 -45.02
CA THR A 603 -14.57 -3.10 -45.69
C THR A 603 -15.70 -3.48 -44.72
N LEU A 604 -15.42 -4.38 -43.77
CA LEU A 604 -16.37 -4.76 -42.72
C LEU A 604 -16.79 -3.58 -41.83
N GLN A 605 -15.89 -2.68 -41.55
CA GLN A 605 -16.22 -1.50 -40.77
C GLN A 605 -16.91 -0.44 -41.60
N ALA A 606 -16.47 -0.21 -42.85
CA ALA A 606 -17.12 0.73 -43.76
C ALA A 606 -18.61 0.38 -44.04
N SER A 607 -18.90 -0.93 -44.20
CA SER A 607 -20.26 -1.42 -44.41
C SER A 607 -21.19 -1.12 -43.21
N ARG A 608 -20.65 -1.08 -41.97
CA ARG A 608 -21.45 -0.71 -40.78
C ARG A 608 -21.83 0.79 -40.75
N PHE A 609 -21.06 1.64 -41.39
CA PHE A 609 -21.39 3.08 -41.52
C PHE A 609 -22.39 3.37 -42.65
N THR A 610 -22.27 2.68 -43.78
CA THR A 610 -23.21 2.81 -44.90
C THR A 610 -24.60 2.22 -44.59
N ALA A 611 -24.67 1.13 -43.84
CA ALA A 611 -25.94 0.53 -43.42
C ALA A 611 -26.74 1.39 -42.41
N ARG A 612 -26.13 2.38 -41.75
CA ARG A 612 -26.79 3.29 -40.80
C ARG A 612 -27.40 4.55 -41.42
N HIS A 613 -27.19 4.82 -42.72
CA HIS A 613 -27.81 5.88 -43.48
C HIS A 613 -28.47 5.31 -44.74
N PRO A 614 -29.64 4.65 -44.66
CA PRO A 614 -30.46 4.50 -45.86
C PRO A 614 -30.82 5.92 -46.30
N GLN A 615 -30.45 6.29 -47.52
CA GLN A 615 -30.88 7.51 -48.18
C GLN A 615 -32.40 7.63 -48.00
N ARG A 616 -32.86 8.65 -47.32
CA ARG A 616 -34.27 9.09 -47.44
C ARG A 616 -34.40 9.67 -48.85
N GLU A 617 -34.74 8.82 -49.81
CA GLU A 617 -35.36 9.26 -51.03
C GLU A 617 -36.66 9.98 -50.64
N SER A 618 -36.69 11.28 -50.86
CA SER A 618 -37.90 12.08 -50.77
C SER A 618 -38.83 11.64 -51.90
N PRO A 619 -40.07 11.18 -51.63
CA PRO A 619 -41.04 11.06 -52.71
C PRO A 619 -41.41 12.46 -53.19
N GLY A 620 -41.35 12.64 -54.50
CA GLY A 620 -41.78 13.85 -55.23
C GLY A 620 -43.26 14.16 -55.10
#